data_dac946ef3a66375506c22d7b229087f8
#
_entry.id   dac946ef3a66375506c22d7b229087f8
#
_cell.length_a   1.000
_cell.length_b   1.000
_cell.length_c   1.000
_cell.angle_alpha   90.00
_cell.angle_beta   90.00
_cell.angle_gamma   90.00
#
_symmetry.space_group_name_H-M   'P 1'
#
loop_
_entity.id
_entity.type
_entity.pdbx_description
1 polymer ?
#
loop_
_entity_poly.entity_id
_entity_poly.type
_entity_poly.pdbx_seq_one_letter_code
_entity_poly.pdbx_strand_id
1 'polypeptide(L)'
;DLDLVENKADKIIFFCAHIPFRNGGKNTGSNVNEDKHYADVLNLLTQFKEAHIMIGHTHYPQNYIHTKYVCQGGKPVYEHVHGGACGAWWSSNLNVDGAPNGYSIYEIKGNVVDNWVAKSTGRPETYQMRVYDGNATYTGQKKYSYTWTGGGTGAGIKTTGNAALKDCFVVSIWNDDPQNWKVELVQNGVVTPMSRISSN
;
A
#
# COMPACT_ATOMS: atom_id res chain seq x y z
N ASP A 1 20.09 6.98 -16.74
CA ASP A 1 21.36 6.27 -16.85
C ASP A 1 21.29 4.83 -16.34
N LEU A 2 20.08 4.23 -16.28
CA LEU A 2 19.91 2.83 -15.93
C LEU A 2 20.57 1.89 -16.96
N ASP A 3 20.69 2.34 -18.21
CA ASP A 3 21.34 1.56 -19.27
C ASP A 3 22.82 1.33 -19.03
N LEU A 4 23.46 2.23 -18.29
CA LEU A 4 24.89 2.18 -17.98
C LEU A 4 25.25 1.25 -16.82
N VAL A 5 24.26 0.71 -16.12
CA VAL A 5 24.50 -0.21 -15.01
C VAL A 5 24.90 -1.58 -15.56
N GLU A 6 26.12 -2.02 -15.25
CA GLU A 6 26.60 -3.36 -15.59
C GLU A 6 26.03 -4.43 -14.67
N ASN A 7 25.93 -5.66 -15.14
CA ASN A 7 25.50 -6.84 -14.37
C ASN A 7 24.17 -6.64 -13.65
N LYS A 8 23.19 -6.07 -14.34
CA LYS A 8 21.87 -5.76 -13.79
C LYS A 8 21.16 -6.98 -13.20
N ALA A 9 21.31 -8.13 -13.86
CA ALA A 9 20.69 -9.39 -13.45
C ALA A 9 21.14 -9.89 -12.06
N ASP A 10 22.24 -9.37 -11.56
CA ASP A 10 22.77 -9.71 -10.23
C ASP A 10 22.47 -8.62 -9.18
N LYS A 11 21.76 -7.56 -9.55
CA LYS A 11 21.53 -6.40 -8.68
C LYS A 11 20.06 -6.19 -8.37
N ILE A 12 19.80 -5.77 -7.16
CA ILE A 12 18.52 -5.14 -6.78
C ILE A 12 18.58 -3.65 -7.12
N ILE A 13 17.46 -3.09 -7.55
CA ILE A 13 17.34 -1.66 -7.76
C ILE A 13 16.18 -1.07 -6.94
N PHE A 14 16.44 0.07 -6.29
CA PHE A 14 15.45 0.94 -5.71
C PHE A 14 15.33 2.20 -6.56
N PHE A 15 14.23 2.31 -7.30
CA PHE A 15 13.95 3.46 -8.14
C PHE A 15 13.06 4.44 -7.37
N CYS A 16 13.58 5.62 -7.04
CA CYS A 16 12.87 6.61 -6.25
C CYS A 16 12.26 7.69 -7.16
N ALA A 17 10.96 7.90 -7.03
CA ALA A 17 10.25 8.98 -7.68
C ALA A 17 9.20 9.58 -6.72
N HIS A 18 8.56 10.70 -7.08
CA HIS A 18 7.57 11.31 -6.21
C HIS A 18 6.14 10.85 -6.54
N ILE A 19 5.78 10.86 -7.81
CA ILE A 19 4.43 10.54 -8.27
C ILE A 19 4.33 9.06 -8.59
N PRO A 20 3.27 8.37 -8.11
CA PRO A 20 3.06 6.97 -8.41
C PRO A 20 2.99 6.68 -9.91
N PHE A 21 3.55 5.56 -10.32
CA PHE A 21 3.39 5.01 -11.67
C PHE A 21 1.94 4.56 -11.90
N ARG A 22 1.26 4.18 -10.82
CA ARG A 22 -0.19 4.04 -10.80
C ARG A 22 -0.84 5.03 -9.86
N ASN A 23 -1.78 5.79 -10.39
CA ASN A 23 -2.51 6.81 -9.66
C ASN A 23 -3.55 6.16 -8.74
N GLY A 24 -3.11 5.62 -7.59
CA GLY A 24 -3.93 5.15 -6.48
C GLY A 24 -5.07 4.18 -6.79
N GLY A 25 -5.01 3.47 -7.90
CA GLY A 25 -6.09 2.57 -8.32
C GLY A 25 -7.38 3.28 -8.74
N LYS A 26 -7.46 4.61 -8.61
CA LYS A 26 -8.56 5.36 -9.19
C LYS A 26 -8.37 5.44 -10.69
N ASN A 27 -9.18 4.68 -11.37
CA ASN A 27 -9.36 4.78 -12.82
C ASN A 27 -10.07 6.10 -13.10
N THR A 28 -9.34 7.20 -13.09
CA THR A 28 -9.88 8.55 -13.33
C THR A 28 -10.12 8.82 -14.82
N GLY A 29 -10.19 7.77 -15.64
CA GLY A 29 -10.47 7.88 -17.06
C GLY A 29 -9.37 8.53 -17.90
N SER A 30 -8.36 9.10 -17.27
CA SER A 30 -7.13 9.53 -17.93
C SER A 30 -6.07 8.49 -17.63
N ASN A 31 -5.72 7.70 -18.61
CA ASN A 31 -4.68 6.67 -18.57
C ASN A 31 -3.29 7.30 -18.51
N VAL A 32 -3.08 8.21 -17.56
CA VAL A 32 -1.78 8.89 -17.35
C VAL A 32 -0.68 7.86 -17.06
N ASN A 33 -1.07 6.65 -16.66
CA ASN A 33 -0.15 5.60 -16.24
C ASN A 33 0.16 4.58 -17.34
N GLU A 34 -0.44 4.73 -18.49
CA GLU A 34 -0.07 4.02 -19.72
C GLU A 34 0.81 4.89 -20.63
N ASP A 35 1.33 5.99 -20.08
CA ASP A 35 2.35 6.76 -20.77
C ASP A 35 3.50 5.82 -21.14
N LYS A 36 3.91 5.90 -22.39
CA LYS A 36 5.03 5.14 -22.93
C LYS A 36 6.27 5.23 -22.05
N HIS A 37 6.52 6.39 -21.44
CA HIS A 37 7.68 6.59 -20.58
C HIS A 37 7.66 5.73 -19.31
N TYR A 38 6.50 5.51 -18.69
CA TYR A 38 6.39 4.60 -17.55
C TYR A 38 6.64 3.15 -17.97
N ALA A 39 6.10 2.75 -19.12
CA ALA A 39 6.35 1.42 -19.67
C ALA A 39 7.84 1.22 -20.01
N ASP A 40 8.49 2.22 -20.58
CA ASP A 40 9.93 2.16 -20.89
C ASP A 40 10.76 2.01 -19.60
N VAL A 41 10.46 2.77 -18.55
CA VAL A 41 11.14 2.62 -17.24
C VAL A 41 10.87 1.24 -16.64
N LEU A 42 9.62 0.77 -16.62
CA LEU A 42 9.29 -0.54 -16.11
C LEU A 42 10.04 -1.66 -16.88
N ASN A 43 10.15 -1.56 -18.20
CA ASN A 43 10.92 -2.50 -19.01
C ASN A 43 12.41 -2.46 -18.65
N LEU A 44 12.98 -1.29 -18.39
CA LEU A 44 14.38 -1.18 -17.94
C LEU A 44 14.56 -1.84 -16.56
N LEU A 45 13.62 -1.66 -15.66
CA LEU A 45 13.67 -2.26 -14.32
C LEU A 45 13.62 -3.79 -14.36
N THR A 46 12.95 -4.41 -15.34
CA THR A 46 12.94 -5.89 -15.48
C THR A 46 14.30 -6.49 -15.80
N GLN A 47 15.28 -5.69 -16.21
CA GLN A 47 16.64 -6.17 -16.46
C GLN A 47 17.41 -6.48 -15.18
N PHE A 48 16.93 -6.00 -14.03
CA PHE A 48 17.52 -6.24 -12.73
C PHE A 48 17.04 -7.56 -12.12
N LYS A 49 17.79 -8.06 -11.14
CA LYS A 49 17.39 -9.26 -10.38
C LYS A 49 16.06 -9.05 -9.65
N GLU A 50 15.92 -7.89 -9.02
CA GLU A 50 14.72 -7.47 -8.30
C GLU A 50 14.60 -5.93 -8.38
N ALA A 51 13.40 -5.41 -8.49
CA ALA A 51 13.18 -3.98 -8.63
C ALA A 51 12.02 -3.49 -7.75
N HIS A 52 12.28 -2.42 -7.02
CA HIS A 52 11.33 -1.74 -6.16
C HIS A 52 11.27 -0.26 -6.51
N ILE A 53 10.08 0.26 -6.73
CA ILE A 53 9.80 1.68 -6.97
C ILE A 53 9.31 2.28 -5.65
N MET A 54 10.03 3.29 -5.16
CA MET A 54 9.74 4.00 -3.93
C MET A 54 9.05 5.32 -4.24
N ILE A 55 7.81 5.45 -3.84
CA ILE A 55 6.91 6.55 -4.23
C ILE A 55 6.31 7.21 -2.99
N GLY A 56 5.88 8.45 -3.13
CA GLY A 56 5.13 9.20 -2.12
C GLY A 56 3.85 9.80 -2.70
N HIS A 57 3.64 11.10 -2.52
CA HIS A 57 2.60 11.94 -3.11
C HIS A 57 1.17 11.74 -2.61
N THR A 58 0.70 10.51 -2.51
CA THR A 58 -0.72 10.22 -2.25
C THR A 58 -1.15 10.46 -0.81
N HIS A 59 -0.20 10.52 0.12
CA HIS A 59 -0.43 10.61 1.57
C HIS A 59 -1.23 9.43 2.14
N TYR A 60 -1.08 8.26 1.53
CA TYR A 60 -1.50 6.97 2.09
C TYR A 60 -0.57 5.86 1.61
N PRO A 61 -0.32 4.83 2.44
CA PRO A 61 0.50 3.69 2.03
C PRO A 61 -0.27 2.77 1.09
N GLN A 62 0.41 2.27 0.07
CA GLN A 62 -0.13 1.26 -0.84
C GLN A 62 1.01 0.49 -1.50
N ASN A 63 0.87 -0.82 -1.62
CA ASN A 63 1.74 -1.61 -2.48
C ASN A 63 1.01 -1.93 -3.78
N TYR A 64 1.69 -1.70 -4.89
CA TYR A 64 1.22 -2.05 -6.21
C TYR A 64 2.21 -2.99 -6.89
N ILE A 65 1.70 -4.02 -7.55
CA ILE A 65 2.51 -5.05 -8.17
C ILE A 65 2.30 -5.01 -9.68
N HIS A 66 3.35 -4.69 -10.39
CA HIS A 66 3.35 -4.63 -11.85
C HIS A 66 3.53 -6.04 -12.45
N THR A 67 2.48 -6.86 -12.38
CA THR A 67 2.54 -8.30 -12.72
C THR A 67 2.98 -8.60 -14.16
N LYS A 68 2.87 -7.65 -15.08
CA LYS A 68 3.34 -7.76 -16.46
C LYS A 68 4.86 -7.58 -16.61
N TYR A 69 5.51 -7.00 -15.59
CA TYR A 69 6.92 -6.63 -15.62
C TYR A 69 7.69 -7.49 -14.62
N VAL A 70 8.27 -8.59 -15.12
CA VAL A 70 8.95 -9.58 -14.28
C VAL A 70 10.46 -9.37 -14.39
N CYS A 71 11.12 -9.25 -13.24
CA CYS A 71 12.56 -9.10 -13.11
C CYS A 71 13.30 -10.41 -13.39
N GLN A 72 14.63 -10.35 -13.59
CA GLN A 72 15.47 -11.52 -13.86
C GLN A 72 15.44 -12.56 -12.73
N GLY A 73 15.18 -12.15 -11.48
CA GLY A 73 14.99 -13.04 -10.34
C GLY A 73 13.60 -13.67 -10.24
N GLY A 74 12.72 -13.48 -11.24
CA GLY A 74 11.39 -14.09 -11.31
C GLY A 74 10.31 -13.37 -10.54
N LYS A 75 10.61 -12.28 -9.79
CA LYS A 75 9.64 -11.45 -9.11
C LYS A 75 9.14 -10.31 -10.01
N PRO A 76 7.86 -9.92 -9.92
CA PRO A 76 7.38 -8.72 -10.60
C PRO A 76 8.00 -7.46 -9.98
N VAL A 77 7.96 -6.36 -10.72
CA VAL A 77 8.34 -5.05 -10.19
C VAL A 77 7.31 -4.62 -9.14
N TYR A 78 7.77 -4.26 -7.96
CA TYR A 78 6.96 -3.72 -6.87
C TYR A 78 7.00 -2.19 -6.87
N GLU A 79 5.86 -1.57 -6.63
CA GLU A 79 5.75 -0.14 -6.38
C GLU A 79 5.20 0.07 -4.96
N HIS A 80 6.01 0.70 -4.11
CA HIS A 80 5.69 1.01 -2.73
C HIS A 80 5.35 2.48 -2.60
N VAL A 81 4.08 2.78 -2.42
CA VAL A 81 3.64 4.13 -2.11
C VAL A 81 3.69 4.32 -0.60
N HIS A 82 4.51 5.24 -0.15
CA HIS A 82 4.70 5.53 1.27
C HIS A 82 3.73 6.61 1.71
N GLY A 83 3.12 6.41 2.87
CA GLY A 83 2.34 7.44 3.53
C GLY A 83 3.20 8.60 4.00
N GLY A 84 2.57 9.70 4.34
CA GLY A 84 3.26 10.87 4.88
C GLY A 84 3.83 10.59 6.27
N ALA A 85 5.13 10.79 6.48
CA ALA A 85 5.75 10.70 7.80
C ALA A 85 5.17 11.72 8.78
N CYS A 86 4.70 12.84 8.27
CA CYS A 86 4.02 13.91 9.02
C CYS A 86 2.50 13.76 9.06
N GLY A 87 1.94 12.65 8.53
CA GLY A 87 0.52 12.48 8.34
C GLY A 87 -0.04 13.30 7.17
N ALA A 88 -1.36 13.31 7.05
CA ALA A 88 -2.02 14.06 5.99
C ALA A 88 -1.90 15.57 6.26
N TRP A 89 -1.32 16.30 5.30
CA TRP A 89 -1.25 17.76 5.29
C TRP A 89 -0.63 18.39 6.55
N TRP A 90 0.31 17.71 7.21
CA TRP A 90 1.00 18.17 8.43
C TRP A 90 0.07 18.53 9.61
N SER A 91 -1.18 18.13 9.58
CA SER A 91 -2.18 18.48 10.59
C SER A 91 -2.80 17.27 11.27
N SER A 92 -2.29 16.09 11.03
CA SER A 92 -2.79 14.83 11.58
C SER A 92 -1.65 13.84 11.82
N ASN A 93 -1.83 12.94 12.76
CA ASN A 93 -0.99 11.76 12.95
C ASN A 93 -1.48 10.55 12.11
N LEU A 94 -2.42 10.78 11.21
CA LEU A 94 -2.96 9.79 10.28
C LEU A 94 -2.75 10.26 8.85
N ASN A 95 -2.58 9.31 7.96
CA ASN A 95 -2.64 9.50 6.53
C ASN A 95 -4.09 9.67 6.05
N VAL A 96 -4.27 10.00 4.77
CA VAL A 96 -5.60 10.27 4.17
C VAL A 96 -6.54 9.06 4.27
N ASP A 97 -6.00 7.86 4.22
CA ASP A 97 -6.73 6.60 4.35
C ASP A 97 -6.94 6.11 5.79
N GLY A 98 -6.47 6.88 6.78
CA GLY A 98 -6.53 6.52 8.19
C GLY A 98 -5.38 5.63 8.68
N ALA A 99 -4.44 5.25 7.81
CA ALA A 99 -3.22 4.60 8.23
C ALA A 99 -2.38 5.55 9.11
N PRO A 100 -1.68 5.06 10.14
CA PRO A 100 -0.80 5.90 10.94
C PRO A 100 0.28 6.57 10.10
N ASN A 101 0.73 7.75 10.52
CA ASN A 101 1.94 8.33 9.98
C ASN A 101 3.16 7.49 10.36
N GLY A 102 4.18 7.48 9.51
CA GLY A 102 5.35 6.65 9.73
C GLY A 102 6.27 6.57 8.53
N TYR A 103 6.99 5.49 8.45
CA TYR A 103 7.95 5.17 7.39
C TYR A 103 7.98 3.65 7.16
N SER A 104 8.63 3.21 6.11
CA SER A 104 8.82 1.78 5.87
C SER A 104 10.27 1.37 6.13
N ILE A 105 10.45 0.17 6.65
CA ILE A 105 11.74 -0.48 6.86
C ILE A 105 11.83 -1.63 5.87
N TYR A 106 12.91 -1.72 5.14
CA TYR A 106 13.21 -2.80 4.20
C TYR A 106 14.45 -3.56 4.67
N GLU A 107 14.31 -4.86 4.82
CA GLU A 107 15.42 -5.76 5.13
C GLU A 107 15.94 -6.36 3.83
N ILE A 108 17.24 -6.18 3.58
CA ILE A 108 17.89 -6.66 2.37
C ILE A 108 18.87 -7.76 2.75
N LYS A 109 18.72 -8.93 2.12
CA LYS A 109 19.65 -10.05 2.24
C LYS A 109 20.30 -10.35 0.89
N GLY A 110 21.57 -10.07 0.79
CA GLY A 110 22.27 -10.15 -0.50
C GLY A 110 21.64 -9.18 -1.50
N ASN A 111 21.04 -9.69 -2.58
CA ASN A 111 20.49 -8.92 -3.68
C ASN A 111 18.97 -9.08 -3.80
N VAL A 112 18.26 -9.24 -2.67
CA VAL A 112 16.80 -9.33 -2.63
C VAL A 112 16.25 -8.59 -1.41
N VAL A 113 15.05 -8.09 -1.50
CA VAL A 113 14.29 -7.65 -0.34
C VAL A 113 13.71 -8.90 0.32
N ASP A 114 14.16 -9.17 1.56
CA ASP A 114 13.72 -10.30 2.36
C ASP A 114 12.39 -10.01 3.05
N ASN A 115 12.26 -8.79 3.56
CA ASN A 115 11.07 -8.33 4.28
C ASN A 115 10.93 -6.82 4.20
N TRP A 116 9.71 -6.32 4.37
CA TRP A 116 9.44 -4.90 4.65
C TRP A 116 8.26 -4.74 5.58
N VAL A 117 8.30 -3.70 6.39
CA VAL A 117 7.22 -3.36 7.33
C VAL A 117 6.92 -1.88 7.30
N ALA A 118 5.66 -1.50 7.49
CA ALA A 118 5.27 -0.13 7.76
C ALA A 118 5.49 0.14 9.25
N LYS A 119 6.41 1.04 9.57
CA LYS A 119 6.72 1.43 10.94
C LYS A 119 5.96 2.70 11.31
N SER A 120 4.87 2.52 12.03
CA SER A 120 4.07 3.64 12.55
C SER A 120 4.81 4.39 13.65
N THR A 121 4.78 5.71 13.61
CA THR A 121 5.41 6.57 14.63
C THR A 121 4.84 6.29 16.01
N GLY A 122 5.71 6.03 16.99
CA GLY A 122 5.33 5.73 18.37
C GLY A 122 4.62 4.39 18.57
N ARG A 123 4.63 3.50 17.59
CA ARG A 123 4.03 2.16 17.67
C ARG A 123 5.09 1.08 17.42
N PRO A 124 4.91 -0.15 17.93
CA PRO A 124 5.79 -1.27 17.59
C PRO A 124 5.64 -1.66 16.11
N GLU A 125 6.62 -2.37 15.56
CA GLU A 125 6.57 -2.87 14.16
C GLU A 125 5.43 -3.85 13.92
N THR A 126 5.00 -4.55 14.96
CA THR A 126 3.85 -5.47 14.89
C THR A 126 2.51 -4.76 14.70
N TYR A 127 2.47 -3.42 14.82
CA TYR A 127 1.25 -2.65 14.59
C TYR A 127 1.03 -2.40 13.10
N GLN A 128 0.51 -3.39 12.40
CA GLN A 128 0.33 -3.39 10.94
C GLN A 128 -1.13 -3.24 10.50
N MET A 129 -2.06 -3.27 11.44
CA MET A 129 -3.49 -3.22 11.13
C MET A 129 -4.32 -2.58 12.24
N ARG A 130 -5.54 -2.22 11.89
CA ARG A 130 -6.59 -1.82 12.83
C ARG A 130 -7.86 -2.59 12.54
N VAL A 131 -8.49 -3.09 13.60
CA VAL A 131 -9.75 -3.85 13.50
C VAL A 131 -10.90 -2.93 13.89
N TYR A 132 -12.00 -3.04 13.16
CA TYR A 132 -13.24 -2.31 13.38
C TYR A 132 -14.42 -3.28 13.48
N ASP A 133 -15.36 -2.97 14.35
CA ASP A 133 -16.66 -3.63 14.42
C ASP A 133 -17.58 -3.05 13.33
N GLY A 134 -18.05 -3.89 12.41
CA GLY A 134 -18.95 -3.46 11.33
C GLY A 134 -20.31 -2.96 11.80
N ASN A 135 -20.71 -3.26 13.04
CA ASN A 135 -21.95 -2.75 13.65
C ASN A 135 -21.76 -1.40 14.35
N ALA A 136 -20.52 -1.02 14.66
CA ALA A 136 -20.25 0.22 15.37
C ALA A 136 -20.28 1.43 14.43
N THR A 137 -20.71 2.57 14.98
CA THR A 137 -20.55 3.85 14.32
C THR A 137 -19.28 4.51 14.81
N TYR A 138 -18.32 4.67 13.91
CA TYR A 138 -17.10 5.41 14.18
C TYR A 138 -17.31 6.86 13.74
N THR A 139 -17.51 7.76 14.72
CA THR A 139 -17.49 9.20 14.46
C THR A 139 -16.04 9.64 14.36
N GLY A 140 -15.61 9.90 13.15
CA GLY A 140 -14.23 10.15 12.86
C GLY A 140 -13.65 11.38 13.50
N GLN A 141 -12.35 11.36 13.69
CA GLN A 141 -11.55 12.54 13.96
C GLN A 141 -11.68 13.50 12.77
N LYS A 142 -11.95 14.72 13.05
CA LYS A 142 -12.59 15.73 12.18
C LYS A 142 -12.04 15.99 10.78
N LYS A 143 -10.91 15.47 10.36
CA LYS A 143 -10.31 15.86 9.09
C LYS A 143 -9.75 14.73 8.22
N TYR A 144 -9.41 13.58 8.79
CA TYR A 144 -8.68 12.54 8.10
C TYR A 144 -9.08 11.14 8.56
N SER A 145 -10.36 10.92 8.69
CA SER A 145 -10.87 9.62 9.04
C SER A 145 -11.47 8.96 7.81
N TYR A 146 -11.18 7.71 7.72
CA TYR A 146 -11.58 6.82 6.67
C TYR A 146 -13.09 6.82 6.48
N THR A 147 -13.56 7.01 5.25
CA THR A 147 -14.94 6.71 4.89
C THR A 147 -14.98 5.49 4.00
N TRP A 148 -15.69 4.49 4.42
CA TRP A 148 -16.02 3.32 3.61
C TRP A 148 -17.06 3.60 2.52
N THR A 149 -17.67 4.77 2.56
CA THR A 149 -18.65 5.20 1.58
C THR A 149 -17.99 6.19 0.63
N GLY A 150 -17.56 5.71 -0.50
CA GLY A 150 -17.01 6.43 -1.64
C GLY A 150 -17.03 7.95 -1.59
N GLY A 151 -15.84 8.52 -1.52
CA GLY A 151 -15.61 9.87 -2.01
C GLY A 151 -16.10 11.01 -1.15
N GLY A 152 -15.58 11.15 0.05
CA GLY A 152 -15.80 12.37 0.83
C GLY A 152 -14.62 12.67 1.74
N THR A 153 -14.00 13.80 1.56
CA THR A 153 -13.01 14.32 2.48
C THR A 153 -13.63 14.52 3.85
N GLY A 154 -13.23 13.73 4.85
CA GLY A 154 -13.36 14.14 6.24
C GLY A 154 -14.47 13.53 7.07
N ALA A 155 -14.98 12.38 6.74
CA ALA A 155 -15.88 11.68 7.65
C ALA A 155 -15.26 10.33 8.04
N GLY A 156 -15.33 9.97 9.31
CA GLY A 156 -14.84 8.70 9.84
C GLY A 156 -15.44 7.49 9.17
N ILE A 157 -14.96 6.33 9.56
CA ILE A 157 -15.55 5.07 9.12
C ILE A 157 -17.02 5.07 9.49
N LYS A 158 -17.87 5.20 8.50
CA LYS A 158 -19.30 5.00 8.66
C LYS A 158 -19.61 3.57 8.30
N THR A 159 -19.67 2.71 9.28
CA THR A 159 -20.17 1.35 9.08
C THR A 159 -21.70 1.33 9.06
N THR A 160 -22.34 2.31 9.70
CA THR A 160 -23.79 2.45 9.71
C THR A 160 -24.32 2.80 8.32
N GLY A 161 -25.17 1.92 7.81
CA GLY A 161 -25.78 2.08 6.49
C GLY A 161 -25.17 1.19 5.40
N ASN A 162 -24.06 0.55 5.65
CA ASN A 162 -23.54 -0.48 4.76
C ASN A 162 -23.98 -1.85 5.29
N ALA A 163 -25.12 -2.36 4.81
CA ALA A 163 -25.64 -3.67 5.20
C ALA A 163 -24.64 -4.81 4.97
N ALA A 164 -23.71 -4.65 4.04
CA ALA A 164 -22.67 -5.64 3.75
C ALA A 164 -21.62 -5.78 4.85
N LEU A 165 -21.50 -4.79 5.76
CA LEU A 165 -20.55 -4.82 6.88
C LEU A 165 -21.22 -5.18 8.21
N LYS A 166 -22.54 -5.36 8.21
CA LYS A 166 -23.27 -5.78 9.41
C LYS A 166 -22.77 -7.14 9.88
N ASP A 167 -22.54 -7.27 11.17
CA ASP A 167 -22.07 -8.50 11.82
C ASP A 167 -20.68 -8.99 11.30
N CYS A 168 -19.88 -8.07 10.76
CA CYS A 168 -18.54 -8.33 10.27
C CYS A 168 -17.48 -7.63 11.11
N PHE A 169 -16.30 -8.22 11.17
CA PHE A 169 -15.07 -7.49 11.49
C PHE A 169 -14.48 -6.90 10.22
N VAL A 170 -14.08 -5.64 10.28
CA VAL A 170 -13.41 -4.94 9.19
C VAL A 170 -11.99 -4.65 9.61
N VAL A 171 -11.03 -5.00 8.76
CA VAL A 171 -9.60 -4.81 9.05
C VAL A 171 -9.00 -3.87 8.02
N SER A 172 -8.39 -2.79 8.49
CA SER A 172 -7.56 -1.91 7.68
C SER A 172 -6.10 -2.29 7.86
N ILE A 173 -5.42 -2.62 6.78
CA ILE A 173 -4.02 -3.03 6.75
C ILE A 173 -3.26 -2.03 5.91
N TRP A 174 -2.17 -1.47 6.45
CA TRP A 174 -1.43 -0.39 5.79
C TRP A 174 -0.16 -0.80 5.07
N ASN A 175 0.22 -2.05 5.11
CA ASN A 175 1.37 -2.56 4.37
C ASN A 175 1.02 -3.84 3.62
N ASP A 176 -0.18 -3.89 3.08
CA ASP A 176 -0.70 -5.07 2.42
C ASP A 176 0.15 -5.48 1.21
N ASP A 177 0.61 -6.72 1.22
CA ASP A 177 1.16 -7.40 0.06
C ASP A 177 0.14 -8.40 -0.48
N PRO A 178 -0.57 -8.06 -1.56
CA PRO A 178 -1.65 -8.90 -2.07
C PRO A 178 -1.20 -10.26 -2.61
N GLN A 179 0.09 -10.46 -2.85
CA GLN A 179 0.63 -11.73 -3.31
C GLN A 179 1.03 -12.66 -2.17
N ASN A 180 1.56 -12.10 -1.07
CA ASN A 180 2.17 -12.90 -0.02
C ASN A 180 1.39 -12.88 1.29
N TRP A 181 0.51 -11.88 1.49
CA TRP A 181 -0.24 -11.75 2.73
C TRP A 181 -1.61 -12.42 2.66
N LYS A 182 -1.95 -13.13 3.73
CA LYS A 182 -3.29 -13.66 4.00
C LYS A 182 -3.80 -13.00 5.27
N VAL A 183 -5.09 -12.68 5.25
CA VAL A 183 -5.77 -12.12 6.41
C VAL A 183 -6.82 -13.12 6.86
N GLU A 184 -6.74 -13.50 8.12
CA GLU A 184 -7.57 -14.54 8.70
C GLU A 184 -8.12 -14.09 10.06
N LEU A 185 -9.37 -14.40 10.33
CA LEU A 185 -9.98 -14.30 11.65
C LEU A 185 -9.80 -15.64 12.37
N VAL A 186 -9.15 -15.61 13.54
CA VAL A 186 -9.04 -16.80 14.39
C VAL A 186 -9.93 -16.63 15.61
N GLN A 187 -10.95 -17.46 15.73
CA GLN A 187 -11.89 -17.45 16.85
C GLN A 187 -12.07 -18.85 17.41
N ASN A 188 -11.78 -19.03 18.69
CA ASN A 188 -11.90 -20.35 19.36
C ASN A 188 -11.16 -21.49 18.64
N GLY A 189 -10.02 -21.21 18.04
CA GLY A 189 -9.23 -22.17 17.26
C GLY A 189 -9.74 -22.42 15.83
N VAL A 190 -10.83 -21.79 15.43
CA VAL A 190 -11.34 -21.83 14.05
C VAL A 190 -10.74 -20.69 13.25
N VAL A 191 -10.15 -21.02 12.10
CA VAL A 191 -9.56 -20.06 11.17
C VAL A 191 -10.54 -19.78 10.03
N THR A 192 -10.87 -18.51 9.85
CA THR A 192 -11.77 -18.06 8.77
C THR A 192 -11.04 -17.06 7.88
N PRO A 193 -10.84 -17.34 6.58
CA PRO A 193 -10.26 -16.39 5.66
C PRO A 193 -11.12 -15.13 5.54
N MET A 194 -10.48 -13.96 5.52
CA MET A 194 -11.15 -12.69 5.28
C MET A 194 -11.11 -12.31 3.80
N SER A 195 -12.21 -11.79 3.30
CA SER A 195 -12.29 -11.31 1.92
C SER A 195 -11.83 -9.86 1.83
N ARG A 196 -11.05 -9.55 0.78
CA ARG A 196 -10.72 -8.18 0.47
C ARG A 196 -11.96 -7.46 -0.06
N ILE A 197 -12.22 -6.28 0.48
CA ILE A 197 -13.18 -5.34 -0.09
C ILE A 197 -12.41 -4.19 -0.71
N SER A 198 -12.73 -3.84 -1.95
CA SER A 198 -12.15 -2.64 -2.56
C SER A 198 -12.76 -1.41 -1.91
N SER A 199 -11.92 -0.48 -1.45
CA SER A 199 -12.37 0.88 -1.24
C SER A 199 -12.62 1.50 -2.62
N ASN A 200 -13.87 1.64 -3.02
CA ASN A 200 -14.23 2.45 -4.19
C ASN A 200 -13.97 3.92 -3.89
#